data_59c2dfc65c7aa6c57a8cd63ff301b18c
#
_entry.id   59c2dfc65c7aa6c57a8cd63ff301b18c
#
_cell.length_a   1.000
_cell.length_b   1.000
_cell.length_c   1.000
_cell.angle_alpha   90.00
_cell.angle_beta   90.00
_cell.angle_gamma   90.00
#
_symmetry.space_group_name_H-M   'P 1'
#
loop_
_entity.id
_entity.type
_entity.pdbx_description
1 polymer ?
#
loop_
_entity_poly.entity_id
_entity_poly.type
_entity_poly.pdbx_seq_one_letter_code
_entity_poly.pdbx_strand_id
1 'polypeptide(L)'
;YDIESLNAGNVQYESVRKLKQELLQKAYEGFLENVYGRVDSRADDFEAFYRKEAAWLNDYCVFRLLMEREGGSQVWQNWPEDFRSKEKAIEILAEEEMVSGSSDLDKKLRYYAYVQWVAKSQWKEIANYAASKDISLMGDIPIGVSLYSVDVWANVEIFDLDWYGGAPPEKLFKDDEFVQKWGQNWGIPLYRWDVLKERHYDWWRQRIGKATEIFGMFRVDHALGFYRIYAFPWNPMRNEEFLPLTKVEAEELCDGNLPGFKPRPDDSDEDKAANRAEGEVYLSMIKQSAGLAEMIAEDLGMVPD
;
A
#
# COMPACT_ATOMS: atom_id res chain seq x y z
N TYR A 1 -18.46 -20.29 -16.45
CA TYR A 1 -18.81 -19.83 -15.09
C TYR A 1 -20.32 -19.81 -14.93
N ASP A 2 -20.81 -20.32 -13.81
CA ASP A 2 -22.21 -20.23 -13.41
C ASP A 2 -22.43 -18.89 -12.71
N ILE A 3 -22.92 -17.90 -13.44
CA ILE A 3 -23.14 -16.53 -12.94
C ILE A 3 -24.25 -16.51 -11.86
N GLU A 4 -25.25 -17.38 -11.97
CA GLU A 4 -26.33 -17.46 -10.96
C GLU A 4 -25.77 -17.94 -9.63
N SER A 5 -24.89 -18.96 -9.65
CA SER A 5 -24.20 -19.45 -8.46
C SER A 5 -23.28 -18.39 -7.84
N LEU A 6 -22.57 -17.59 -8.66
CA LEU A 6 -21.71 -16.51 -8.18
C LEU A 6 -22.49 -15.35 -7.54
N ASN A 7 -23.74 -15.15 -7.93
CA ASN A 7 -24.62 -14.11 -7.39
C ASN A 7 -25.45 -14.59 -6.18
N ALA A 8 -25.40 -15.88 -5.84
CA ALA A 8 -26.15 -16.45 -4.73
C ALA A 8 -25.32 -16.49 -3.43
N GLY A 9 -25.85 -15.92 -2.37
CA GLY A 9 -25.27 -16.00 -1.03
C GLY A 9 -24.02 -15.10 -0.85
N ASN A 10 -23.02 -15.62 -0.13
CA ASN A 10 -21.78 -14.89 0.15
C ASN A 10 -20.86 -14.81 -1.08
N VAL A 11 -20.04 -13.73 -1.15
CA VAL A 11 -19.10 -13.53 -2.26
C VAL A 11 -18.08 -14.66 -2.32
N GLN A 12 -18.00 -15.34 -3.46
CA GLN A 12 -17.01 -16.37 -3.74
C GLN A 12 -15.72 -15.74 -4.31
N TYR A 13 -14.91 -15.16 -3.46
CA TYR A 13 -13.78 -14.31 -3.86
C TYR A 13 -12.81 -14.95 -4.86
N GLU A 14 -12.47 -16.22 -4.70
CA GLU A 14 -11.55 -16.92 -5.61
C GLU A 14 -12.16 -17.08 -7.01
N SER A 15 -13.41 -17.54 -7.09
CA SER A 15 -14.12 -17.72 -8.35
C SER A 15 -14.32 -16.39 -9.08
N VAL A 16 -14.71 -15.35 -8.34
CA VAL A 16 -14.88 -13.99 -8.90
C VAL A 16 -13.54 -13.44 -9.39
N ARG A 17 -12.46 -13.63 -8.63
CA ARG A 17 -11.10 -13.19 -9.04
C ARG A 17 -10.68 -13.85 -10.33
N LYS A 18 -10.83 -15.18 -10.43
CA LYS A 18 -10.47 -15.95 -11.63
C LYS A 18 -11.27 -15.49 -12.84
N LEU A 19 -12.59 -15.35 -12.69
CA LEU A 19 -13.47 -14.84 -13.75
C LEU A 19 -13.02 -13.45 -14.23
N LYS A 20 -12.77 -12.53 -13.30
CA LYS A 20 -12.33 -11.17 -13.65
C LYS A 20 -10.98 -11.17 -14.36
N GLN A 21 -10.03 -12.01 -13.93
CA GLN A 21 -8.72 -12.13 -14.60
C GLN A 21 -8.88 -12.59 -16.04
N GLU A 22 -9.71 -13.63 -16.30
CA GLU A 22 -9.97 -14.12 -17.66
C GLU A 22 -10.66 -13.07 -18.54
N LEU A 23 -11.63 -12.34 -17.99
CA LEU A 23 -12.32 -11.27 -18.73
C LEU A 23 -11.39 -10.09 -19.05
N LEU A 24 -10.55 -9.68 -18.11
CA LEU A 24 -9.58 -8.60 -18.31
C LEU A 24 -8.52 -9.00 -19.34
N GLN A 25 -8.07 -10.27 -19.32
CA GLN A 25 -7.13 -10.77 -20.33
C GLN A 25 -7.74 -10.70 -21.73
N LYS A 26 -8.97 -11.20 -21.91
CA LYS A 26 -9.69 -11.12 -23.20
C LYS A 26 -9.94 -9.68 -23.65
N ALA A 27 -10.25 -8.79 -22.70
CA ALA A 27 -10.44 -7.37 -23.02
C ALA A 27 -9.14 -6.72 -23.51
N TYR A 28 -8.01 -7.07 -22.90
CA TYR A 28 -6.68 -6.60 -23.33
C TYR A 28 -6.29 -7.14 -24.71
N GLU A 29 -6.52 -8.42 -24.98
CA GLU A 29 -6.30 -9.02 -26.30
C GLU A 29 -7.14 -8.29 -27.36
N GLY A 30 -8.43 -8.08 -27.10
CA GLY A 30 -9.30 -7.30 -27.99
C GLY A 30 -8.84 -5.84 -28.16
N PHE A 31 -8.29 -5.22 -27.13
CA PHE A 31 -7.69 -3.88 -27.22
C PHE A 31 -6.48 -3.88 -28.15
N LEU A 32 -5.56 -4.84 -28.01
CA LEU A 32 -4.39 -4.96 -28.87
C LEU A 32 -4.77 -5.18 -30.34
N GLU A 33 -5.76 -6.05 -30.61
CA GLU A 33 -6.17 -6.39 -31.96
C GLU A 33 -6.95 -5.27 -32.67
N ASN A 34 -7.80 -4.55 -31.94
CA ASN A 34 -8.80 -3.69 -32.53
C ASN A 34 -8.57 -2.19 -32.32
N VAL A 35 -7.72 -1.82 -31.34
CA VAL A 35 -7.50 -0.44 -30.92
C VAL A 35 -6.02 -0.05 -31.02
N TYR A 36 -5.16 -0.84 -30.38
CA TYR A 36 -3.74 -0.51 -30.29
C TYR A 36 -3.04 -0.57 -31.65
N GLY A 37 -2.24 0.43 -31.95
CA GLY A 37 -1.57 0.55 -33.27
C GLY A 37 -2.48 1.02 -34.42
N ARG A 38 -3.73 1.43 -34.12
CA ARG A 38 -4.66 2.05 -35.06
C ARG A 38 -4.86 3.53 -34.73
N VAL A 39 -5.51 4.26 -35.62
CA VAL A 39 -5.93 5.65 -35.35
C VAL A 39 -7.20 5.59 -34.48
N ASP A 40 -6.99 5.46 -33.17
CA ASP A 40 -8.05 5.35 -32.15
C ASP A 40 -7.61 6.12 -30.91
N SER A 41 -8.44 7.06 -30.45
CA SER A 41 -8.13 7.92 -29.29
C SER A 41 -7.87 7.12 -28.00
N ARG A 42 -8.43 5.93 -27.86
CA ARG A 42 -8.20 5.06 -26.69
C ARG A 42 -6.77 4.54 -26.62
N ALA A 43 -6.11 4.32 -27.77
CA ALA A 43 -4.68 3.97 -27.80
C ALA A 43 -3.83 5.14 -27.33
N ASP A 44 -4.13 6.35 -27.78
CA ASP A 44 -3.43 7.57 -27.37
C ASP A 44 -3.65 7.86 -25.88
N ASP A 45 -4.88 7.67 -25.38
CA ASP A 45 -5.23 7.83 -23.97
C ASP A 45 -4.48 6.83 -23.07
N PHE A 46 -4.36 5.58 -23.50
CA PHE A 46 -3.58 4.57 -22.80
C PHE A 46 -2.08 4.92 -22.75
N GLU A 47 -1.50 5.32 -23.89
CA GLU A 47 -0.10 5.72 -23.93
C GLU A 47 0.18 7.00 -23.11
N ALA A 48 -0.75 7.95 -23.10
CA ALA A 48 -0.66 9.14 -22.26
C ALA A 48 -0.70 8.77 -20.76
N PHE A 49 -1.60 7.87 -20.39
CA PHE A 49 -1.68 7.33 -19.03
C PHE A 49 -0.37 6.63 -18.65
N TYR A 50 0.11 5.71 -19.50
CA TYR A 50 1.33 4.93 -19.23
C TYR A 50 2.53 5.86 -18.96
N ARG A 51 2.73 6.87 -19.82
CA ARG A 51 3.81 7.87 -19.66
C ARG A 51 3.63 8.73 -18.41
N LYS A 52 2.40 9.19 -18.13
CA LYS A 52 2.10 10.02 -16.96
C LYS A 52 2.36 9.29 -15.65
N GLU A 53 2.01 8.01 -15.61
CA GLU A 53 2.02 7.20 -14.40
C GLU A 53 3.31 6.36 -14.24
N ALA A 54 4.26 6.46 -15.17
CA ALA A 54 5.44 5.60 -15.26
C ALA A 54 6.22 5.45 -13.95
N ALA A 55 6.27 6.49 -13.13
CA ALA A 55 7.06 6.51 -11.88
C ALA A 55 6.66 5.41 -10.87
N TRP A 56 5.36 5.09 -10.80
CA TRP A 56 4.87 4.01 -9.92
C TRP A 56 4.38 2.80 -10.71
N LEU A 57 3.86 3.04 -11.92
CA LEU A 57 3.21 2.01 -12.72
C LEU A 57 4.20 0.95 -13.20
N ASN A 58 5.42 1.35 -13.54
CA ASN A 58 6.46 0.39 -13.96
C ASN A 58 6.80 -0.57 -12.82
N ASP A 59 7.02 -0.06 -11.61
CA ASP A 59 7.29 -0.86 -10.42
C ASP A 59 6.13 -1.83 -10.13
N TYR A 60 4.89 -1.32 -10.24
CA TYR A 60 3.69 -2.14 -10.08
C TYR A 60 3.62 -3.27 -11.12
N CYS A 61 3.87 -2.98 -12.39
CA CYS A 61 3.81 -3.99 -13.44
C CYS A 61 4.87 -5.08 -13.26
N VAL A 62 6.10 -4.69 -12.90
CA VAL A 62 7.18 -5.64 -12.59
C VAL A 62 6.81 -6.51 -11.39
N PHE A 63 6.37 -5.91 -10.28
CA PHE A 63 5.95 -6.64 -9.09
C PHE A 63 4.83 -7.66 -9.40
N ARG A 64 3.84 -7.26 -10.20
CA ARG A 64 2.74 -8.14 -10.60
C ARG A 64 3.20 -9.30 -11.46
N LEU A 65 4.15 -9.06 -12.36
CA LEU A 65 4.74 -10.11 -13.19
C LEU A 65 5.52 -11.12 -12.33
N LEU A 66 6.33 -10.63 -11.39
CA LEU A 66 7.08 -11.49 -10.47
C LEU A 66 6.14 -12.29 -9.57
N MET A 67 5.11 -11.64 -9.02
CA MET A 67 4.08 -12.30 -8.22
C MET A 67 3.39 -13.44 -9.01
N GLU A 68 3.11 -13.25 -10.31
CA GLU A 68 2.56 -14.31 -11.17
C GLU A 68 3.55 -15.47 -11.34
N ARG A 69 4.84 -15.17 -11.58
CA ARG A 69 5.91 -16.17 -11.68
C ARG A 69 6.06 -17.00 -10.41
N GLU A 70 5.85 -16.37 -9.26
CA GLU A 70 5.92 -17.00 -7.93
C GLU A 70 4.56 -17.57 -7.46
N GLY A 71 3.75 -18.05 -8.41
CA GLY A 71 2.49 -18.75 -8.13
C GLY A 71 1.40 -17.89 -7.50
N GLY A 72 1.47 -16.56 -7.65
CA GLY A 72 0.53 -15.60 -7.08
C GLY A 72 0.89 -15.13 -5.67
N SER A 73 2.03 -15.56 -5.12
CA SER A 73 2.49 -15.14 -3.79
C SER A 73 2.95 -13.67 -3.81
N GLN A 74 2.33 -12.87 -2.94
CA GLN A 74 2.77 -11.50 -2.68
C GLN A 74 3.87 -11.38 -1.61
N VAL A 75 4.27 -12.50 -0.98
CA VAL A 75 5.31 -12.53 0.06
C VAL A 75 6.67 -12.46 -0.62
N TRP A 76 7.02 -11.27 -1.08
CA TRP A 76 8.23 -11.01 -1.86
C TRP A 76 9.54 -11.35 -1.12
N GLN A 77 9.53 -11.37 0.21
CA GLN A 77 10.67 -11.82 1.01
C GLN A 77 11.03 -13.30 0.79
N ASN A 78 10.06 -14.11 0.30
CA ASN A 78 10.25 -15.52 -0.01
C ASN A 78 10.60 -15.77 -1.48
N TRP A 79 10.59 -14.73 -2.33
CA TRP A 79 10.99 -14.86 -3.72
C TRP A 79 12.49 -15.18 -3.86
N PRO A 80 12.96 -15.64 -5.03
CA PRO A 80 14.38 -15.73 -5.30
C PRO A 80 15.12 -14.43 -4.95
N GLU A 81 16.33 -14.53 -4.44
CA GLU A 81 17.09 -13.40 -3.88
C GLU A 81 17.16 -12.22 -4.85
N ASP A 82 17.38 -12.48 -6.12
CA ASP A 82 17.50 -11.46 -7.15
C ASP A 82 16.18 -10.69 -7.39
N PHE A 83 15.04 -11.30 -7.11
CA PHE A 83 13.72 -10.67 -7.25
C PHE A 83 13.24 -9.94 -5.98
N ARG A 84 13.98 -10.05 -4.89
CA ARG A 84 13.71 -9.26 -3.67
C ARG A 84 14.19 -7.81 -3.79
N SER A 85 15.12 -7.52 -4.72
CA SER A 85 15.55 -6.17 -5.09
C SER A 85 14.87 -5.75 -6.39
N LYS A 86 14.26 -4.57 -6.39
CA LYS A 86 13.67 -3.97 -7.58
C LYS A 86 14.69 -3.78 -8.71
N GLU A 87 15.85 -3.24 -8.37
CA GLU A 87 16.91 -2.94 -9.34
C GLU A 87 17.39 -4.19 -10.05
N LYS A 88 17.71 -5.24 -9.26
CA LYS A 88 18.12 -6.54 -9.82
C LYS A 88 17.03 -7.20 -10.66
N ALA A 89 15.79 -7.15 -10.18
CA ALA A 89 14.66 -7.71 -10.91
C ALA A 89 14.47 -7.06 -12.28
N ILE A 90 14.56 -5.72 -12.35
CA ILE A 90 14.45 -4.97 -13.61
C ILE A 90 15.62 -5.32 -14.54
N GLU A 91 16.85 -5.43 -14.03
CA GLU A 91 18.03 -5.81 -14.81
C GLU A 91 17.87 -7.19 -15.44
N ILE A 92 17.48 -8.20 -14.65
CA ILE A 92 17.25 -9.57 -15.12
C ILE A 92 16.14 -9.62 -16.19
N LEU A 93 15.03 -8.93 -15.97
CA LEU A 93 13.94 -8.90 -16.94
C LEU A 93 14.35 -8.22 -18.25
N ALA A 94 15.17 -7.18 -18.20
CA ALA A 94 15.72 -6.55 -19.40
C ALA A 94 16.67 -7.49 -20.16
N GLU A 95 17.52 -8.24 -19.47
CA GLU A 95 18.39 -9.26 -20.06
C GLU A 95 17.57 -10.40 -20.71
N GLU A 96 16.53 -10.90 -20.03
CA GLU A 96 15.63 -11.92 -20.58
C GLU A 96 14.97 -11.46 -21.89
N GLU A 97 14.51 -10.21 -21.97
CA GLU A 97 13.91 -9.65 -23.16
C GLU A 97 14.91 -9.54 -24.31
N MET A 98 16.14 -9.09 -24.02
CA MET A 98 17.22 -9.02 -25.01
C MET A 98 17.60 -10.41 -25.56
N VAL A 99 17.68 -11.41 -24.70
CA VAL A 99 18.07 -12.79 -25.11
C VAL A 99 16.94 -13.47 -25.88
N SER A 100 15.69 -13.30 -25.43
CA SER A 100 14.53 -13.94 -26.09
C SER A 100 14.20 -13.31 -27.45
N GLY A 101 14.48 -12.02 -27.62
CA GLY A 101 14.03 -11.24 -28.77
C GLY A 101 12.50 -11.20 -28.93
N SER A 102 11.76 -11.60 -27.89
CA SER A 102 10.30 -11.69 -27.86
C SER A 102 9.71 -10.46 -27.18
N SER A 103 8.62 -9.94 -27.71
CA SER A 103 7.83 -8.88 -27.08
C SER A 103 6.84 -9.41 -26.01
N ASP A 104 6.94 -10.67 -25.63
CA ASP A 104 5.96 -11.29 -24.72
C ASP A 104 6.06 -10.72 -23.30
N LEU A 105 7.26 -10.37 -22.87
CA LEU A 105 7.47 -9.73 -21.57
C LEU A 105 6.84 -8.34 -21.55
N ASP A 106 7.12 -7.50 -22.56
CA ASP A 106 6.50 -6.16 -22.69
C ASP A 106 4.98 -6.25 -22.75
N LYS A 107 4.41 -7.22 -23.49
CA LYS A 107 2.96 -7.44 -23.53
C LYS A 107 2.38 -7.75 -22.15
N LYS A 108 3.07 -8.58 -21.34
CA LYS A 108 2.62 -8.90 -19.99
C LYS A 108 2.69 -7.69 -19.07
N LEU A 109 3.77 -6.92 -19.09
CA LEU A 109 3.88 -5.69 -18.31
C LEU A 109 2.78 -4.69 -18.70
N ARG A 110 2.56 -4.50 -20.01
CA ARG A 110 1.50 -3.63 -20.52
C ARG A 110 0.09 -4.10 -20.19
N TYR A 111 -0.13 -5.41 -20.02
CA TYR A 111 -1.40 -5.93 -19.53
C TYR A 111 -1.74 -5.39 -18.13
N TYR A 112 -0.79 -5.40 -17.20
CA TYR A 112 -1.03 -4.85 -15.87
C TYR A 112 -1.25 -3.33 -15.91
N ALA A 113 -0.53 -2.63 -16.76
CA ALA A 113 -0.76 -1.20 -16.99
C ALA A 113 -2.15 -0.92 -17.57
N TYR A 114 -2.60 -1.74 -18.54
CA TYR A 114 -3.93 -1.65 -19.13
C TYR A 114 -5.03 -1.81 -18.07
N VAL A 115 -4.89 -2.78 -17.17
CA VAL A 115 -5.85 -2.99 -16.07
C VAL A 115 -5.95 -1.75 -15.16
N GLN A 116 -4.81 -1.10 -14.86
CA GLN A 116 -4.78 0.13 -14.07
C GLN A 116 -5.40 1.32 -14.83
N TRP A 117 -5.15 1.43 -16.13
CA TRP A 117 -5.76 2.45 -16.98
C TRP A 117 -7.29 2.31 -17.02
N VAL A 118 -7.81 1.10 -17.22
CA VAL A 118 -9.25 0.84 -17.21
C VAL A 118 -9.86 1.22 -15.84
N ALA A 119 -9.23 0.78 -14.74
CA ALA A 119 -9.70 1.11 -13.40
C ALA A 119 -9.69 2.62 -13.14
N LYS A 120 -8.63 3.33 -13.53
CA LYS A 120 -8.53 4.79 -13.39
C LYS A 120 -9.58 5.52 -14.22
N SER A 121 -9.85 5.04 -15.44
CA SER A 121 -10.85 5.64 -16.33
C SER A 121 -12.24 5.51 -15.72
N GLN A 122 -12.60 4.32 -15.23
CA GLN A 122 -13.88 4.07 -14.56
C GLN A 122 -14.04 4.90 -13.29
N TRP A 123 -13.00 5.03 -12.48
CA TRP A 123 -13.03 5.90 -11.29
C TRP A 123 -13.27 7.38 -11.66
N LYS A 124 -12.64 7.87 -12.74
CA LYS A 124 -12.89 9.23 -13.23
C LYS A 124 -14.33 9.43 -13.69
N GLU A 125 -14.89 8.45 -14.39
CA GLU A 125 -16.30 8.50 -14.82
C GLU A 125 -17.24 8.57 -13.61
N ILE A 126 -16.98 7.75 -12.57
CA ILE A 126 -17.76 7.75 -11.33
C ILE A 126 -17.63 9.10 -10.60
N ALA A 127 -16.39 9.63 -10.48
CA ALA A 127 -16.16 10.90 -9.83
C ALA A 127 -16.88 12.06 -10.56
N ASN A 128 -16.82 12.09 -11.88
CA ASN A 128 -17.52 13.07 -12.70
C ASN A 128 -19.04 12.94 -12.58
N TYR A 129 -19.56 11.72 -12.55
CA TYR A 129 -20.98 11.48 -12.35
C TYR A 129 -21.46 11.95 -10.97
N ALA A 130 -20.70 11.61 -9.90
CA ALA A 130 -20.99 12.04 -8.55
C ALA A 130 -21.00 13.58 -8.45
N ALA A 131 -19.98 14.24 -9.00
CA ALA A 131 -19.89 15.70 -9.07
C ALA A 131 -21.08 16.33 -9.81
N SER A 132 -21.57 15.70 -10.90
CA SER A 132 -22.76 16.15 -11.63
C SER A 132 -24.06 16.05 -10.82
N LYS A 133 -24.03 15.39 -9.67
CA LYS A 133 -25.15 15.21 -8.73
C LYS A 133 -24.91 15.94 -7.40
N ASP A 134 -23.89 16.80 -7.33
CA ASP A 134 -23.48 17.49 -6.10
C ASP A 134 -23.12 16.50 -4.96
N ILE A 135 -22.58 15.32 -5.31
CA ILE A 135 -22.12 14.32 -4.36
C ILE A 135 -20.58 14.35 -4.35
N SER A 136 -20.04 14.62 -3.16
CA SER A 136 -18.59 14.52 -2.92
C SER A 136 -18.21 13.08 -2.59
N LEU A 137 -17.13 12.58 -3.21
CA LEU A 137 -16.53 11.30 -2.87
C LEU A 137 -15.43 11.51 -1.83
N MET A 138 -15.48 10.71 -0.76
CA MET A 138 -14.46 10.69 0.27
C MET A 138 -13.56 9.46 0.11
N GLY A 139 -12.26 9.70 0.00
CA GLY A 139 -11.24 8.67 0.03
C GLY A 139 -10.80 8.32 1.45
N ASP A 140 -10.02 7.26 1.59
CA ASP A 140 -9.42 6.85 2.85
C ASP A 140 -7.92 6.59 2.63
N ILE A 141 -7.09 7.19 3.48
CA ILE A 141 -5.63 7.11 3.42
C ILE A 141 -5.14 6.50 4.72
N PRO A 142 -4.96 5.17 4.79
CA PRO A 142 -4.38 4.54 5.97
C PRO A 142 -2.94 5.02 6.18
N ILE A 143 -2.54 5.17 7.46
CA ILE A 143 -1.16 5.55 7.78
C ILE A 143 -0.17 4.55 7.20
N GLY A 144 -0.43 3.27 7.31
CA GLY A 144 0.47 2.22 6.86
C GLY A 144 0.11 1.63 5.51
N VAL A 145 1.05 0.86 4.98
CA VAL A 145 0.87 0.00 3.81
C VAL A 145 1.24 -1.44 4.18
N SER A 146 0.72 -2.40 3.44
CA SER A 146 1.08 -3.80 3.67
C SER A 146 2.56 -4.04 3.42
N LEU A 147 3.21 -4.76 4.33
CA LEU A 147 4.59 -5.25 4.14
C LEU A 147 4.79 -5.98 2.80
N TYR A 148 3.73 -6.62 2.31
CA TYR A 148 3.74 -7.41 1.08
C TYR A 148 3.27 -6.61 -0.15
N SER A 149 3.24 -5.29 -0.04
CA SER A 149 2.86 -4.42 -1.17
C SER A 149 4.04 -4.10 -2.07
N VAL A 150 3.71 -3.67 -3.28
CA VAL A 150 4.68 -3.08 -4.20
C VAL A 150 5.32 -1.81 -3.62
N ASP A 151 4.57 -1.06 -2.80
CA ASP A 151 5.09 0.16 -2.17
C ASP A 151 6.33 -0.13 -1.32
N VAL A 152 6.28 -1.21 -0.52
CA VAL A 152 7.41 -1.63 0.31
C VAL A 152 8.51 -2.25 -0.53
N TRP A 153 8.18 -3.17 -1.44
CA TRP A 153 9.16 -3.83 -2.31
C TRP A 153 9.95 -2.83 -3.18
N ALA A 154 9.27 -1.83 -3.71
CA ALA A 154 9.88 -0.85 -4.61
C ALA A 154 10.64 0.28 -3.89
N ASN A 155 10.41 0.45 -2.58
CA ASN A 155 10.95 1.57 -1.80
C ASN A 155 11.41 1.11 -0.42
N VAL A 156 12.13 -0.02 -0.34
CA VAL A 156 12.57 -0.64 0.93
C VAL A 156 13.30 0.37 1.83
N GLU A 157 14.05 1.30 1.24
CA GLU A 157 14.86 2.28 1.95
C GLU A 157 14.06 3.30 2.78
N ILE A 158 12.78 3.52 2.45
CA ILE A 158 11.92 4.44 3.24
C ILE A 158 11.12 3.74 4.33
N PHE A 159 11.28 2.42 4.48
CA PHE A 159 10.60 1.62 5.50
C PHE A 159 11.57 0.99 6.47
N ASP A 160 11.19 0.94 7.74
CA ASP A 160 11.86 0.14 8.77
C ASP A 160 11.15 -1.23 8.82
N LEU A 161 11.84 -2.26 8.34
CA LEU A 161 11.29 -3.60 8.25
C LEU A 161 11.47 -4.43 9.54
N ASP A 162 12.13 -3.88 10.56
CA ASP A 162 12.33 -4.52 11.86
C ASP A 162 11.21 -4.17 12.84
N TRP A 163 10.40 -3.15 12.52
CA TRP A 163 9.31 -2.67 13.35
C TRP A 163 7.98 -2.61 12.62
N TYR A 164 6.92 -3.04 13.31
CA TYR A 164 5.57 -3.14 12.75
C TYR A 164 4.59 -2.31 13.57
N GLY A 165 3.90 -1.40 12.93
CA GLY A 165 2.91 -0.54 13.56
C GLY A 165 1.68 -1.29 14.01
N GLY A 166 1.05 -0.74 15.04
CA GLY A 166 -0.11 -1.32 15.69
C GLY A 166 -0.74 -0.36 16.70
N ALA A 167 -1.52 -0.93 17.64
CA ALA A 167 -2.13 -0.21 18.75
C ALA A 167 -1.77 -0.85 20.10
N PRO A 168 -1.73 -0.05 21.19
CA PRO A 168 -1.38 -0.56 22.52
C PRO A 168 -2.43 -1.56 23.04
N PRO A 169 -2.10 -2.33 24.12
CA PRO A 169 -3.02 -3.23 24.76
C PRO A 169 -4.33 -2.57 25.18
N GLU A 170 -5.44 -3.21 24.84
CA GLU A 170 -6.77 -2.69 25.15
C GLU A 170 -7.66 -3.75 25.77
N LYS A 171 -8.19 -3.50 26.97
CA LYS A 171 -9.01 -4.42 27.74
C LYS A 171 -10.42 -4.65 27.19
N LEU A 172 -10.84 -3.83 26.23
CA LEU A 172 -12.17 -3.95 25.59
C LEU A 172 -12.28 -5.19 24.68
N PHE A 173 -11.16 -5.65 24.11
CA PHE A 173 -11.10 -6.87 23.29
C PHE A 173 -11.08 -8.13 24.14
N LYS A 174 -12.23 -8.46 24.77
CA LYS A 174 -12.32 -9.55 25.77
C LYS A 174 -12.01 -10.94 25.23
N ASP A 175 -12.17 -11.15 23.94
CA ASP A 175 -12.02 -12.44 23.27
C ASP A 175 -10.65 -12.61 22.57
N ASP A 176 -9.75 -11.64 22.69
CA ASP A 176 -8.41 -11.68 22.09
C ASP A 176 -7.33 -11.48 23.17
N GLU A 177 -6.78 -12.61 23.65
CA GLU A 177 -5.75 -12.62 24.69
C GLU A 177 -4.45 -11.93 24.23
N PHE A 178 -4.10 -12.01 22.94
CA PHE A 178 -2.92 -11.35 22.41
C PHE A 178 -3.09 -9.83 22.47
N VAL A 179 -4.23 -9.32 22.00
CA VAL A 179 -4.52 -7.87 22.02
C VAL A 179 -4.57 -7.34 23.46
N GLN A 180 -5.14 -8.09 24.40
CA GLN A 180 -5.14 -7.69 25.81
C GLN A 180 -3.75 -7.60 26.42
N LYS A 181 -2.84 -8.46 25.99
CA LYS A 181 -1.48 -8.56 26.55
C LYS A 181 -0.49 -7.65 25.85
N TRP A 182 -0.46 -7.66 24.53
CA TRP A 182 0.57 -7.03 23.72
C TRP A 182 0.04 -5.85 22.88
N GLY A 183 -1.27 -5.81 22.59
CA GLY A 183 -1.89 -4.86 21.67
C GLY A 183 -2.19 -5.46 20.31
N GLN A 184 -2.62 -4.60 19.38
CA GLN A 184 -2.90 -4.99 18.00
C GLN A 184 -1.64 -4.84 17.15
N ASN A 185 -1.11 -5.92 16.60
CA ASN A 185 -0.01 -5.88 15.65
C ASN A 185 -0.58 -5.89 14.22
N TRP A 186 -0.59 -4.74 13.55
CA TRP A 186 -1.16 -4.60 12.20
C TRP A 186 -0.23 -5.08 11.09
N GLY A 187 1.06 -5.29 11.38
CA GLY A 187 2.04 -5.77 10.42
C GLY A 187 2.43 -4.75 9.34
N ILE A 188 2.15 -3.49 9.55
CA ILE A 188 2.57 -2.40 8.67
C ILE A 188 3.99 -1.97 9.06
N PRO A 189 4.97 -1.95 8.15
CA PRO A 189 6.32 -1.47 8.47
C PRO A 189 6.28 0.01 8.84
N LEU A 190 7.16 0.44 9.73
CA LEU A 190 7.27 1.84 10.09
C LEU A 190 7.96 2.63 8.96
N TYR A 191 7.74 3.95 8.95
CA TYR A 191 8.44 4.85 8.02
C TYR A 191 9.78 5.29 8.58
N ARG A 192 10.79 5.31 7.74
CA ARG A 192 12.06 5.99 8.00
C ARG A 192 11.89 7.47 7.64
N TRP A 193 11.35 8.23 8.60
CA TRP A 193 11.02 9.64 8.39
C TRP A 193 12.24 10.52 8.10
N ASP A 194 13.44 10.13 8.56
CA ASP A 194 14.71 10.74 8.23
C ASP A 194 15.00 10.66 6.72
N VAL A 195 14.89 9.47 6.14
CA VAL A 195 15.07 9.22 4.71
C VAL A 195 13.99 9.93 3.89
N LEU A 196 12.73 9.83 4.32
CA LEU A 196 11.64 10.54 3.66
C LEU A 196 11.83 12.06 3.64
N LYS A 197 12.37 12.62 4.73
CA LYS A 197 12.68 14.05 4.83
C LYS A 197 13.78 14.46 3.84
N GLU A 198 14.86 13.68 3.72
CA GLU A 198 15.93 13.90 2.74
C GLU A 198 15.40 13.89 1.30
N ARG A 199 14.40 13.05 1.04
CA ARG A 199 13.70 12.94 -0.24
C ARG A 199 12.51 13.90 -0.38
N HIS A 200 12.40 14.92 0.47
CA HIS A 200 11.30 15.89 0.46
C HIS A 200 9.91 15.27 0.55
N TYR A 201 9.79 14.11 1.19
CA TYR A 201 8.54 13.35 1.35
C TYR A 201 7.88 12.98 0.02
N ASP A 202 8.65 12.75 -1.03
CA ASP A 202 8.21 12.53 -2.41
C ASP A 202 7.16 11.41 -2.51
N TRP A 203 7.36 10.27 -1.85
CA TRP A 203 6.43 9.15 -1.83
C TRP A 203 5.07 9.54 -1.23
N TRP A 204 5.05 10.21 -0.08
CA TRP A 204 3.81 10.68 0.55
C TRP A 204 3.09 11.71 -0.32
N ARG A 205 3.82 12.66 -0.90
CA ARG A 205 3.26 13.67 -1.79
C ARG A 205 2.61 13.05 -3.02
N GLN A 206 3.24 12.04 -3.62
CA GLN A 206 2.67 11.30 -4.73
C GLN A 206 1.42 10.54 -4.30
N ARG A 207 1.44 9.83 -3.15
CA ARG A 207 0.31 9.08 -2.63
C ARG A 207 -0.92 9.97 -2.42
N ILE A 208 -0.76 11.11 -1.78
CA ILE A 208 -1.83 12.09 -1.58
C ILE A 208 -2.30 12.67 -2.92
N GLY A 209 -1.38 13.07 -3.79
CA GLY A 209 -1.72 13.59 -5.12
C GLY A 209 -2.53 12.61 -5.96
N LYS A 210 -2.26 11.30 -5.87
CA LYS A 210 -3.05 10.28 -6.57
C LYS A 210 -4.46 10.11 -6.00
N ALA A 211 -4.62 10.18 -4.69
CA ALA A 211 -5.93 10.12 -4.05
C ALA A 211 -6.79 11.34 -4.44
N THR A 212 -6.21 12.53 -4.43
CA THR A 212 -6.93 13.77 -4.73
C THR A 212 -7.25 13.98 -6.22
N GLU A 213 -6.69 13.15 -7.12
CA GLU A 213 -7.15 13.10 -8.52
C GLU A 213 -8.58 12.55 -8.66
N ILE A 214 -9.10 11.86 -7.65
CA ILE A 214 -10.42 11.20 -7.66
C ILE A 214 -11.32 11.77 -6.55
N PHE A 215 -10.77 11.97 -5.35
CA PHE A 215 -11.53 12.31 -4.16
C PHE A 215 -11.39 13.80 -3.83
N GLY A 216 -12.52 14.49 -3.68
CA GLY A 216 -12.56 15.90 -3.23
C GLY A 216 -12.31 16.05 -1.73
N MET A 217 -12.41 14.97 -0.96
CA MET A 217 -12.07 14.89 0.46
C MET A 217 -11.48 13.51 0.77
N PHE A 218 -10.71 13.39 1.84
CA PHE A 218 -10.19 12.10 2.31
C PHE A 218 -9.99 12.08 3.81
N ARG A 219 -10.15 10.90 4.40
CA ARG A 219 -9.80 10.63 5.78
C ARG A 219 -8.32 10.20 5.86
N VAL A 220 -7.59 10.76 6.78
CA VAL A 220 -6.30 10.25 7.23
C VAL A 220 -6.55 9.33 8.40
N ASP A 221 -6.42 8.04 8.14
CA ASP A 221 -6.64 6.99 9.13
C ASP A 221 -5.47 6.94 10.11
N HIS A 222 -5.79 6.80 11.40
CA HIS A 222 -4.84 6.79 12.51
C HIS A 222 -3.89 8.00 12.50
N ALA A 223 -4.45 9.21 12.44
CA ALA A 223 -3.66 10.45 12.37
C ALA A 223 -2.68 10.62 13.56
N LEU A 224 -2.99 10.07 14.74
CA LEU A 224 -2.10 10.05 15.90
C LEU A 224 -0.78 9.31 15.61
N GLY A 225 -0.78 8.36 14.71
CA GLY A 225 0.41 7.60 14.29
C GLY A 225 1.49 8.45 13.62
N PHE A 226 1.15 9.65 13.13
CA PHE A 226 2.14 10.61 12.63
C PHE A 226 2.90 11.33 13.74
N TYR A 227 2.36 11.37 14.94
CA TYR A 227 3.04 11.89 16.11
C TYR A 227 3.82 10.80 16.84
N ARG A 228 3.17 9.68 17.08
CA ARG A 228 3.74 8.46 17.63
C ARG A 228 2.85 7.28 17.29
N ILE A 229 3.44 6.16 17.00
CA ILE A 229 2.73 4.91 16.72
C ILE A 229 3.19 3.81 17.68
N TYR A 230 2.25 3.02 18.20
CA TYR A 230 2.62 1.81 18.94
C TYR A 230 3.16 0.79 17.95
N ALA A 231 4.28 0.16 18.26
CA ALA A 231 4.96 -0.72 17.33
C ALA A 231 5.52 -1.96 18.00
N PHE A 232 5.67 -3.01 17.22
CA PHE A 232 6.12 -4.34 17.61
C PHE A 232 7.46 -4.66 16.96
N PRO A 233 8.44 -5.23 17.71
CA PRO A 233 9.69 -5.70 17.12
C PRO A 233 9.58 -7.11 16.53
N TRP A 234 8.38 -7.55 16.15
CA TRP A 234 8.13 -8.83 15.46
C TRP A 234 6.96 -8.74 14.50
N ASN A 235 7.04 -9.54 13.44
CA ASN A 235 5.98 -9.68 12.45
C ASN A 235 4.73 -10.35 13.07
N PRO A 236 3.49 -9.95 12.69
CA PRO A 236 2.26 -10.56 13.20
C PRO A 236 2.17 -12.08 13.05
N MET A 237 2.84 -12.66 12.05
CA MET A 237 2.89 -14.12 11.88
C MET A 237 3.54 -14.85 13.07
N ARG A 238 4.27 -14.12 13.92
CA ARG A 238 4.88 -14.63 15.14
C ARG A 238 4.08 -14.33 16.39
N ASN A 239 2.89 -13.74 16.30
CA ASN A 239 2.08 -13.38 17.46
C ASN A 239 1.78 -14.58 18.38
N GLU A 240 1.51 -15.75 17.82
CA GLU A 240 1.29 -16.98 18.57
C GLU A 240 2.52 -17.43 19.39
N GLU A 241 3.73 -17.19 18.86
CA GLU A 241 5.00 -17.45 19.56
C GLU A 241 5.13 -16.56 20.81
N PHE A 242 4.72 -15.30 20.72
CA PHE A 242 4.84 -14.31 21.80
C PHE A 242 3.69 -14.35 22.81
N LEU A 243 2.57 -14.96 22.47
CA LEU A 243 1.41 -15.02 23.37
C LEU A 243 1.73 -15.65 24.74
N PRO A 244 2.43 -16.79 24.85
CA PRO A 244 2.74 -17.42 26.15
C PRO A 244 3.88 -16.73 26.91
N LEU A 245 4.74 -15.93 26.26
CA LEU A 245 5.97 -15.39 26.83
C LEU A 245 5.70 -14.30 27.88
N THR A 246 6.48 -14.27 28.94
CA THR A 246 6.57 -13.10 29.81
C THR A 246 7.24 -11.91 29.09
N LYS A 247 7.15 -10.71 29.65
CA LYS A 247 7.84 -9.54 29.08
C LYS A 247 9.35 -9.75 29.01
N VAL A 248 9.96 -10.37 30.02
CA VAL A 248 11.41 -10.65 30.07
C VAL A 248 11.81 -11.62 28.94
N GLU A 249 11.07 -12.72 28.79
CA GLU A 249 11.33 -13.69 27.72
C GLU A 249 11.14 -13.09 26.32
N ALA A 250 10.12 -12.23 26.13
CA ALA A 250 9.88 -11.55 24.88
C ALA A 250 11.00 -10.53 24.56
N GLU A 251 11.48 -9.79 25.57
CA GLU A 251 12.58 -8.85 25.45
C GLU A 251 13.89 -9.56 25.08
N GLU A 252 14.20 -10.68 25.72
CA GLU A 252 15.36 -11.51 25.38
C GLU A 252 15.28 -12.05 23.94
N LEU A 253 14.09 -12.45 23.48
CA LEU A 253 13.87 -12.98 22.12
C LEU A 253 13.91 -11.90 21.03
N CYS A 254 13.78 -10.64 21.41
CA CYS A 254 13.80 -9.47 20.52
C CYS A 254 15.01 -8.55 20.77
N ASP A 255 16.14 -9.11 21.19
CA ASP A 255 17.40 -8.37 21.36
C ASP A 255 17.25 -7.10 22.24
N GLY A 256 16.51 -7.21 23.33
CA GLY A 256 16.26 -6.11 24.27
C GLY A 256 15.13 -5.15 23.88
N ASN A 257 14.32 -5.52 22.89
CA ASN A 257 13.19 -4.70 22.44
C ASN A 257 11.84 -5.26 22.91
N LEU A 258 10.92 -4.36 23.23
CA LEU A 258 9.52 -4.69 23.53
C LEU A 258 8.57 -3.79 22.71
N PRO A 259 7.33 -4.22 22.54
CA PRO A 259 6.30 -3.35 21.96
C PRO A 259 6.18 -2.03 22.73
N GLY A 260 6.11 -0.94 22.03
CA GLY A 260 6.06 0.39 22.62
C GLY A 260 5.85 1.50 21.59
N PHE A 261 5.66 2.73 22.05
CA PHE A 261 5.51 3.88 21.17
C PHE A 261 6.83 4.29 20.49
N LYS A 262 6.75 4.56 19.19
CA LYS A 262 7.84 5.06 18.36
C LYS A 262 7.43 6.42 17.73
N PRO A 263 8.36 7.35 17.52
CA PRO A 263 9.79 7.26 17.85
C PRO A 263 10.08 7.33 19.35
N ARG A 264 9.15 7.89 20.16
CA ARG A 264 9.31 8.09 21.62
C ARG A 264 7.99 7.81 22.34
N PRO A 265 8.02 7.29 23.57
CA PRO A 265 6.87 7.38 24.48
C PRO A 265 6.66 8.85 24.90
N ASP A 266 5.45 9.26 25.27
CA ASP A 266 5.19 10.60 25.78
C ASP A 266 5.41 10.68 27.31
N ASP A 267 6.53 10.16 27.79
CA ASP A 267 6.81 10.05 29.21
C ASP A 267 7.39 11.36 29.81
N SER A 268 7.85 12.27 28.95
CA SER A 268 8.37 13.58 29.32
C SER A 268 7.77 14.70 28.47
N ASP A 269 7.80 15.93 28.99
CA ASP A 269 7.37 17.11 28.22
C ASP A 269 8.26 17.34 26.98
N GLU A 270 9.52 16.91 27.02
CA GLU A 270 10.45 17.00 25.92
C GLU A 270 10.06 16.01 24.81
N ASP A 271 9.69 14.76 25.15
CA ASP A 271 9.20 13.79 24.19
C ASP A 271 7.89 14.22 23.54
N LYS A 272 6.95 14.73 24.34
CA LYS A 272 5.67 15.28 23.86
C LYS A 272 5.89 16.43 22.88
N ALA A 273 6.77 17.36 23.23
CA ALA A 273 7.08 18.50 22.36
C ALA A 273 7.75 18.05 21.05
N ALA A 274 8.68 17.11 21.12
CA ALA A 274 9.37 16.57 19.95
C ALA A 274 8.40 15.79 19.02
N ASN A 275 7.58 14.89 19.59
CA ASN A 275 6.57 14.15 18.82
C ASN A 275 5.57 15.11 18.15
N ARG A 276 5.11 16.14 18.88
CA ARG A 276 4.22 17.18 18.32
C ARG A 276 4.87 17.90 17.14
N ALA A 277 6.09 18.39 17.32
CA ALA A 277 6.80 19.13 16.27
C ALA A 277 7.02 18.30 15.00
N GLU A 278 7.37 17.02 15.13
CA GLU A 278 7.55 16.11 13.99
C GLU A 278 6.20 15.79 13.32
N GLY A 279 5.18 15.43 14.09
CA GLY A 279 3.84 15.13 13.56
C GLY A 279 3.19 16.32 12.84
N GLU A 280 3.38 17.54 13.34
CA GLU A 280 2.92 18.77 12.66
C GLU A 280 3.58 18.95 11.29
N VAL A 281 4.86 18.61 11.15
CA VAL A 281 5.55 18.63 9.83
C VAL A 281 4.92 17.64 8.88
N TYR A 282 4.66 16.41 9.33
CA TYR A 282 4.11 15.36 8.47
C TYR A 282 2.67 15.66 8.04
N LEU A 283 1.80 16.04 8.97
CA LEU A 283 0.41 16.39 8.64
C LEU A 283 0.31 17.67 7.81
N SER A 284 1.21 18.65 8.04
CA SER A 284 1.29 19.85 7.21
C SER A 284 1.70 19.51 5.78
N MET A 285 2.65 18.59 5.59
CA MET A 285 3.06 18.11 4.27
C MET A 285 1.89 17.41 3.55
N ILE A 286 1.13 16.55 4.25
CA ILE A 286 -0.07 15.88 3.71
C ILE A 286 -1.09 16.92 3.28
N LYS A 287 -1.41 17.89 4.15
CA LYS A 287 -2.36 18.97 3.86
C LYS A 287 -1.93 19.83 2.66
N GLN A 288 -0.66 20.16 2.57
CA GLN A 288 -0.12 20.89 1.41
C GLN A 288 -0.24 20.08 0.12
N SER A 289 -0.01 18.77 0.19
CA SER A 289 -0.08 17.87 -0.96
C SER A 289 -1.52 17.62 -1.42
N ALA A 290 -2.49 17.80 -0.53
CA ALA A 290 -3.92 17.66 -0.82
C ALA A 290 -4.47 18.78 -1.72
N GLY A 291 -3.79 19.93 -1.81
CA GLY A 291 -4.24 21.06 -2.61
C GLY A 291 -5.58 21.61 -2.11
N LEU A 292 -6.62 21.48 -2.93
CA LEU A 292 -7.99 21.92 -2.61
C LEU A 292 -8.85 20.84 -1.93
N ALA A 293 -8.38 19.61 -1.87
CA ALA A 293 -9.13 18.52 -1.23
C ALA A 293 -9.20 18.71 0.28
N GLU A 294 -10.34 18.35 0.85
CA GLU A 294 -10.61 18.45 2.27
C GLU A 294 -9.98 17.26 3.01
N MET A 295 -9.23 17.53 4.08
CA MET A 295 -8.58 16.50 4.89
C MET A 295 -9.32 16.35 6.22
N ILE A 296 -9.73 15.13 6.53
CA ILE A 296 -10.33 14.73 7.79
C ILE A 296 -9.33 13.83 8.50
N ALA A 297 -8.91 14.19 9.70
CA ALA A 297 -8.03 13.38 10.53
C ALA A 297 -8.86 12.51 11.48
N GLU A 298 -8.58 11.22 11.50
CA GLU A 298 -9.17 10.29 12.44
C GLU A 298 -8.35 10.32 13.74
N ASP A 299 -8.99 10.58 14.86
CA ASP A 299 -8.37 10.75 16.18
C ASP A 299 -8.78 9.65 17.19
N LEU A 300 -9.22 8.50 16.70
CA LEU A 300 -9.52 7.35 17.54
C LEU A 300 -8.23 6.80 18.18
N GLY A 301 -8.19 6.81 19.50
CA GLY A 301 -7.04 6.32 20.26
C GLY A 301 -6.84 7.06 21.58
N MET A 302 -5.76 6.73 22.28
CA MET A 302 -5.37 7.45 23.48
C MET A 302 -4.66 8.75 23.10
N VAL A 303 -5.41 9.85 23.10
CA VAL A 303 -4.84 11.19 22.91
C VAL A 303 -4.12 11.58 24.21
N PRO A 304 -2.84 11.95 24.17
CA PRO A 304 -2.13 12.47 25.34
C PRO A 304 -2.76 13.80 25.79
N ASP A 305 -2.76 14.05 27.12
CA ASP A 305 -3.20 15.31 27.72
C ASP A 305 -2.36 16.51 27.26
#